data_1e80e3de0579733f54973f82721f0b69
#
_entry.id   1e80e3de0579733f54973f82721f0b69
#
_cell.length_a   1.000
_cell.length_b   1.000
_cell.length_c   1.000
_cell.angle_alpha   90.00
_cell.angle_beta   90.00
_cell.angle_gamma   90.00
#
_symmetry.space_group_name_H-M   'P 1'
#
loop_
_entity.id
_entity.type
_entity.pdbx_description
1 polymer ?
#
loop_
_entity_poly.entity_id
_entity_poly.type
_entity_poly.pdbx_seq_one_letter_code
_entity_poly.pdbx_strand_id
1 'polypeptide(L)'
;MGRIPAGDIPARENIFYQSVVTFCLSVYTLELFPETMPARNRAVIAVGVLSIAVFVYIMLSTDLLPLLGVHLPLLPAQAYVKMGSATLAAFFCFWYFRGLQNALIGLILISALFWVLEFLSGHLGMFGGTYSYTDAFPGPSVGGTPVFLGLEHYAYYFFMSYFIANLLVDGVIVSSPESWWKRALFVSFISSAIVMGIDMMADPVQVNAFQQWHWAGGSPYFGIPYGNYVGYILIYTFVLFAFKYLELRFHAQEMGTPVLAIACVPLIMHFSRFLEYASTELPGLTIVGCFTMLLPCILAWDRLFAYFRKLPPVA
;
A
#
# COMPACT_ATOMS: atom_id res chain seq x y z
N MET A 1 -35.94 -14.84 -33.26
CA MET A 1 -34.57 -15.08 -32.76
C MET A 1 -33.60 -14.42 -33.73
N GLY A 2 -33.27 -13.16 -33.48
CA GLY A 2 -32.32 -12.39 -34.29
C GLY A 2 -30.90 -12.59 -33.75
N ARG A 3 -29.99 -13.00 -34.63
CA ARG A 3 -28.56 -13.06 -34.33
C ARG A 3 -28.03 -11.62 -34.16
N ILE A 4 -27.47 -11.31 -33.02
CA ILE A 4 -26.68 -10.06 -32.82
C ILE A 4 -25.42 -10.23 -33.64
N PRO A 5 -25.08 -9.31 -34.55
CA PRO A 5 -23.82 -9.36 -35.27
C PRO A 5 -22.66 -9.14 -34.28
N ALA A 6 -21.60 -9.95 -34.43
CA ALA A 6 -20.34 -9.75 -33.73
C ALA A 6 -19.77 -8.38 -34.16
N GLY A 7 -19.94 -7.38 -33.31
CA GLY A 7 -19.40 -6.07 -33.53
C GLY A 7 -17.88 -6.11 -33.45
N ASP A 8 -17.23 -5.54 -34.45
CA ASP A 8 -15.79 -5.29 -34.48
C ASP A 8 -15.34 -4.60 -33.20
N ILE A 9 -14.47 -5.24 -32.43
CA ILE A 9 -13.80 -4.63 -31.28
C ILE A 9 -12.98 -3.47 -31.83
N PRO A 10 -13.24 -2.23 -31.39
CA PRO A 10 -12.62 -1.08 -32.02
C PRO A 10 -11.10 -1.11 -31.85
N ALA A 11 -10.40 -0.73 -32.92
CA ALA A 11 -8.93 -0.63 -33.00
C ALA A 11 -8.26 0.16 -31.84
N ARG A 12 -9.02 0.89 -31.04
CA ARG A 12 -8.59 1.64 -29.85
C ARG A 12 -8.11 0.76 -28.70
N GLU A 13 -8.67 -0.44 -28.51
CA GLU A 13 -8.19 -1.37 -27.47
C GLU A 13 -6.78 -1.90 -27.78
N ASN A 14 -6.49 -2.10 -29.06
CA ASN A 14 -5.18 -2.57 -29.51
C ASN A 14 -4.08 -1.51 -29.30
N ILE A 15 -4.40 -0.23 -29.44
CA ILE A 15 -3.46 0.89 -29.23
C ILE A 15 -3.09 1.02 -27.76
N PHE A 16 -4.05 0.82 -26.86
CA PHE A 16 -3.78 0.92 -25.42
C PHE A 16 -2.92 -0.25 -24.92
N TYR A 17 -3.26 -1.50 -25.32
CA TYR A 17 -2.42 -2.67 -25.03
C TYR A 17 -1.00 -2.52 -25.58
N GLN A 18 -0.86 -2.05 -26.82
CA GLN A 18 0.44 -1.74 -27.39
C GLN A 18 1.16 -0.62 -26.64
N SER A 19 0.45 0.41 -26.18
CA SER A 19 1.06 1.50 -25.39
C SER A 19 1.52 1.04 -24.02
N VAL A 20 0.75 0.21 -23.32
CA VAL A 20 1.15 -0.36 -22.02
C VAL A 20 2.32 -1.34 -22.20
N VAL A 21 2.25 -2.22 -23.20
CA VAL A 21 3.34 -3.15 -23.52
C VAL A 21 4.59 -2.39 -23.96
N THR A 22 4.44 -1.35 -24.78
CA THR A 22 5.58 -0.50 -25.22
C THR A 22 6.12 0.32 -24.04
N PHE A 23 5.28 0.82 -23.13
CA PHE A 23 5.72 1.46 -21.89
C PHE A 23 6.45 0.46 -20.98
N CYS A 24 5.91 -0.75 -20.79
CA CYS A 24 6.57 -1.80 -20.01
C CYS A 24 7.89 -2.24 -20.67
N LEU A 25 7.94 -2.35 -22.00
CA LEU A 25 9.16 -2.65 -22.75
C LEU A 25 10.13 -1.47 -22.72
N SER A 26 9.66 -0.23 -22.81
CA SER A 26 10.52 0.95 -22.69
C SER A 26 11.02 1.16 -21.26
N VAL A 27 10.25 0.79 -20.23
CA VAL A 27 10.75 0.69 -18.84
C VAL A 27 11.82 -0.39 -18.72
N TYR A 28 11.72 -1.46 -19.51
CA TYR A 28 12.73 -2.53 -19.54
C TYR A 28 13.97 -2.16 -20.38
N THR A 29 13.81 -1.34 -21.42
CA THR A 29 14.89 -0.91 -22.34
C THR A 29 15.47 0.46 -22.02
N LEU A 30 14.75 1.29 -21.24
CA LEU A 30 15.32 2.53 -20.72
C LEU A 30 16.44 2.19 -19.73
N GLU A 31 17.56 2.89 -19.85
CA GLU A 31 18.76 2.91 -18.99
C GLU A 31 18.48 3.04 -17.46
N LEU A 32 17.28 2.61 -17.00
CA LEU A 32 16.89 2.58 -15.59
C LEU A 32 17.71 1.57 -14.79
N PHE A 33 18.38 0.63 -15.50
CA PHE A 33 19.16 -0.40 -14.85
C PHE A 33 20.62 -0.30 -15.30
N PRO A 34 21.55 0.02 -14.39
CA PRO A 34 22.97 -0.10 -14.70
C PRO A 34 23.27 -1.50 -15.25
N GLU A 35 24.04 -1.61 -16.34
CA GLU A 35 24.43 -2.90 -16.93
C GLU A 35 25.10 -3.82 -15.90
N THR A 36 25.75 -3.25 -14.90
CA THR A 36 26.38 -3.95 -13.76
C THR A 36 25.39 -4.58 -12.79
N MET A 37 24.08 -4.25 -12.88
CA MET A 37 23.09 -4.79 -11.95
C MET A 37 22.80 -6.27 -12.23
N PRO A 38 22.83 -7.14 -11.19
CA PRO A 38 22.49 -8.56 -11.33
C PRO A 38 21.11 -8.76 -11.95
N ALA A 39 20.97 -9.75 -12.85
CA ALA A 39 19.72 -10.07 -13.55
C ALA A 39 18.55 -10.30 -12.58
N ARG A 40 18.80 -10.94 -11.42
CA ARG A 40 17.80 -11.12 -10.36
C ARG A 40 17.23 -9.79 -9.89
N ASN A 41 18.06 -8.80 -9.61
CA ASN A 41 17.62 -7.50 -9.11
C ASN A 41 16.81 -6.76 -10.16
N ARG A 42 17.20 -6.83 -11.43
CA ARG A 42 16.44 -6.28 -12.55
C ARG A 42 15.05 -6.90 -12.66
N ALA A 43 14.94 -8.23 -12.53
CA ALA A 43 13.66 -8.93 -12.53
C ALA A 43 12.77 -8.50 -11.34
N VAL A 44 13.32 -8.40 -10.13
CA VAL A 44 12.59 -7.96 -8.91
C VAL A 44 12.04 -6.55 -9.10
N ILE A 45 12.85 -5.61 -9.60
CA ILE A 45 12.41 -4.24 -9.88
C ILE A 45 11.33 -4.24 -10.97
N ALA A 46 11.54 -4.95 -12.07
CA ALA A 46 10.59 -4.98 -13.18
C ALA A 46 9.21 -5.49 -12.75
N VAL A 47 9.14 -6.57 -11.95
CA VAL A 47 7.87 -7.08 -11.44
C VAL A 47 7.24 -6.10 -10.45
N GLY A 48 8.03 -5.46 -9.58
CA GLY A 48 7.53 -4.43 -8.66
C GLY A 48 6.94 -3.24 -9.41
N VAL A 49 7.64 -2.72 -10.40
CA VAL A 49 7.18 -1.58 -11.23
C VAL A 49 5.96 -1.95 -12.07
N LEU A 50 5.93 -3.15 -12.66
CA LEU A 50 4.75 -3.62 -13.40
C LEU A 50 3.54 -3.74 -12.48
N SER A 51 3.72 -4.31 -11.31
CA SER A 51 2.65 -4.47 -10.31
C SER A 51 2.08 -3.12 -9.87
N ILE A 52 2.93 -2.11 -9.62
CA ILE A 52 2.44 -0.77 -9.28
C ILE A 52 1.75 -0.10 -10.47
N ALA A 53 2.20 -0.31 -11.70
CA ALA A 53 1.54 0.23 -12.88
C ALA A 53 0.12 -0.35 -13.04
N VAL A 54 -0.07 -1.65 -12.82
CA VAL A 54 -1.39 -2.29 -12.81
C VAL A 54 -2.26 -1.74 -11.70
N PHE A 55 -1.72 -1.59 -10.48
CA PHE A 55 -2.44 -1.00 -9.36
C PHE A 55 -2.91 0.43 -9.66
N VAL A 56 -2.00 1.29 -10.14
CA VAL A 56 -2.33 2.69 -10.49
C VAL A 56 -3.35 2.75 -11.63
N TYR A 57 -3.24 1.87 -12.63
CA TYR A 57 -4.23 1.78 -13.70
C TYR A 57 -5.64 1.52 -13.15
N ILE A 58 -5.78 0.55 -12.23
CA ILE A 58 -7.07 0.24 -11.61
C ILE A 58 -7.57 1.45 -10.83
N MET A 59 -6.74 2.07 -10.01
CA MET A 59 -7.09 3.28 -9.25
C MET A 59 -7.58 4.42 -10.14
N LEU A 60 -6.88 4.67 -11.26
CA LEU A 60 -7.29 5.68 -12.22
C LEU A 60 -8.62 5.34 -12.89
N SER A 61 -8.79 4.08 -13.32
CA SER A 61 -9.98 3.64 -14.06
C SER A 61 -11.24 3.53 -13.21
N THR A 62 -11.10 3.22 -11.91
CA THR A 62 -12.26 3.02 -11.01
C THR A 62 -12.61 4.26 -10.20
N ASP A 63 -11.60 5.01 -9.76
CA ASP A 63 -11.81 5.96 -8.67
C ASP A 63 -11.63 7.43 -9.13
N LEU A 64 -10.63 7.74 -9.94
CA LEU A 64 -10.29 9.13 -10.26
C LEU A 64 -10.85 9.63 -11.61
N LEU A 65 -10.61 8.91 -12.69
CA LEU A 65 -10.99 9.35 -14.03
C LEU A 65 -12.52 9.40 -14.26
N PRO A 66 -13.35 8.52 -13.68
CA PRO A 66 -14.80 8.63 -13.74
C PRO A 66 -15.33 9.96 -13.20
N LEU A 67 -14.70 10.54 -12.17
CA LEU A 67 -15.05 11.87 -11.63
C LEU A 67 -14.83 12.99 -12.64
N LEU A 68 -13.91 12.79 -13.60
CA LEU A 68 -13.60 13.73 -14.67
C LEU A 68 -14.37 13.41 -15.96
N GLY A 69 -15.33 12.46 -15.91
CA GLY A 69 -16.08 12.01 -17.08
C GLY A 69 -15.26 11.16 -18.07
N VAL A 70 -14.08 10.69 -17.66
CA VAL A 70 -13.20 9.85 -18.48
C VAL A 70 -13.35 8.40 -18.03
N HIS A 71 -13.77 7.50 -18.94
CA HIS A 71 -13.96 6.09 -18.65
C HIS A 71 -12.91 5.25 -19.37
N LEU A 72 -12.05 4.57 -18.61
CA LEU A 72 -11.11 3.58 -19.12
C LEU A 72 -11.74 2.17 -19.07
N PRO A 73 -11.28 1.23 -19.91
CA PRO A 73 -11.71 -0.16 -19.81
C PRO A 73 -11.44 -0.75 -18.43
N LEU A 74 -12.45 -1.40 -17.85
CA LEU A 74 -12.30 -2.05 -16.54
C LEU A 74 -11.68 -3.44 -16.71
N LEU A 75 -10.77 -3.80 -15.83
CA LEU A 75 -10.19 -5.14 -15.79
C LEU A 75 -11.18 -6.13 -15.16
N PRO A 76 -11.22 -7.39 -15.65
CA PRO A 76 -12.00 -8.44 -14.98
C PRO A 76 -11.56 -8.61 -13.53
N ALA A 77 -12.50 -8.84 -12.62
CA ALA A 77 -12.24 -9.09 -11.21
C ALA A 77 -11.33 -8.02 -10.56
N GLN A 78 -11.54 -6.77 -10.89
CA GLN A 78 -10.62 -5.65 -10.57
C GLN A 78 -10.29 -5.52 -9.07
N ALA A 79 -11.20 -5.85 -8.15
CA ALA A 79 -10.92 -5.82 -6.71
C ALA A 79 -9.78 -6.79 -6.34
N TYR A 80 -9.81 -8.00 -6.91
CA TYR A 80 -8.76 -9.00 -6.70
C TYR A 80 -7.44 -8.62 -7.38
N VAL A 81 -7.54 -8.07 -8.60
CA VAL A 81 -6.35 -7.61 -9.35
C VAL A 81 -5.73 -6.42 -8.63
N LYS A 82 -6.52 -5.49 -8.09
CA LYS A 82 -6.06 -4.35 -7.27
C LYS A 82 -5.31 -4.83 -6.03
N MET A 83 -5.90 -5.73 -5.26
CA MET A 83 -5.27 -6.30 -4.06
C MET A 83 -4.01 -7.09 -4.41
N GLY A 84 -4.09 -7.98 -5.40
CA GLY A 84 -2.95 -8.80 -5.84
C GLY A 84 -1.78 -7.95 -6.34
N SER A 85 -2.05 -6.95 -7.19
CA SER A 85 -1.01 -6.05 -7.71
C SER A 85 -0.38 -5.19 -6.62
N ALA A 86 -1.16 -4.69 -5.66
CA ALA A 86 -0.64 -3.96 -4.51
C ALA A 86 0.25 -4.85 -3.63
N THR A 87 -0.19 -6.08 -3.34
CA THR A 87 0.57 -7.05 -2.55
C THR A 87 1.89 -7.43 -3.23
N LEU A 88 1.86 -7.68 -4.54
CA LEU A 88 3.07 -7.96 -5.31
C LEU A 88 4.02 -6.75 -5.36
N ALA A 89 3.49 -5.55 -5.60
CA ALA A 89 4.31 -4.34 -5.58
C ALA A 89 5.00 -4.16 -4.22
N ALA A 90 4.26 -4.32 -3.13
CA ALA A 90 4.79 -4.26 -1.77
C ALA A 90 5.86 -5.33 -1.52
N PHE A 91 5.57 -6.58 -1.89
CA PHE A 91 6.49 -7.70 -1.70
C PHE A 91 7.81 -7.53 -2.46
N PHE A 92 7.75 -7.21 -3.76
CA PHE A 92 8.95 -7.06 -4.58
C PHE A 92 9.75 -5.81 -4.20
N CYS A 93 9.09 -4.71 -3.82
CA CYS A 93 9.75 -3.54 -3.26
C CYS A 93 10.46 -3.88 -1.94
N PHE A 94 9.79 -4.60 -1.05
CA PHE A 94 10.37 -5.03 0.23
C PHE A 94 11.53 -6.00 0.01
N TRP A 95 11.39 -6.97 -0.90
CA TRP A 95 12.46 -7.88 -1.28
C TRP A 95 13.68 -7.11 -1.80
N TYR A 96 13.47 -6.11 -2.65
CA TYR A 96 14.55 -5.30 -3.18
C TYR A 96 15.33 -4.57 -2.08
N PHE A 97 14.64 -3.92 -1.15
CA PHE A 97 15.28 -3.09 -0.12
C PHE A 97 15.73 -3.85 1.12
N ARG A 98 15.10 -4.96 1.46
CA ARG A 98 15.28 -5.65 2.74
C ARG A 98 15.63 -7.13 2.61
N GLY A 99 15.75 -7.63 1.39
CA GLY A 99 16.02 -9.03 1.10
C GLY A 99 14.79 -9.93 1.16
N LEU A 100 14.88 -11.09 0.51
CA LEU A 100 13.78 -12.04 0.37
C LEU A 100 13.25 -12.54 1.73
N GLN A 101 14.16 -12.83 2.66
CA GLN A 101 13.78 -13.35 3.98
C GLN A 101 12.89 -12.36 4.74
N ASN A 102 13.28 -11.08 4.79
CA ASN A 102 12.49 -10.04 5.44
C ASN A 102 11.17 -9.77 4.71
N ALA A 103 11.16 -9.86 3.37
CA ALA A 103 9.93 -9.74 2.58
C ALA A 103 8.95 -10.86 2.88
N LEU A 104 9.41 -12.12 2.99
CA LEU A 104 8.59 -13.26 3.35
C LEU A 104 8.09 -13.17 4.80
N ILE A 105 8.97 -12.82 5.75
CA ILE A 105 8.57 -12.62 7.15
C ILE A 105 7.50 -11.52 7.23
N GLY A 106 7.71 -10.39 6.57
CA GLY A 106 6.73 -9.30 6.51
C GLY A 106 5.40 -9.77 5.94
N LEU A 107 5.40 -10.41 4.76
CA LEU A 107 4.18 -10.87 4.13
C LEU A 107 3.42 -11.87 5.01
N ILE A 108 4.09 -12.94 5.46
CA ILE A 108 3.43 -14.04 6.17
C ILE A 108 3.01 -13.59 7.58
N LEU A 109 3.96 -13.02 8.34
CA LEU A 109 3.71 -12.66 9.75
C LEU A 109 2.66 -11.55 9.86
N ILE A 110 2.81 -10.48 9.07
CA ILE A 110 1.88 -9.34 9.14
C ILE A 110 0.49 -9.76 8.66
N SER A 111 0.40 -10.45 7.52
CA SER A 111 -0.91 -10.90 7.00
C SER A 111 -1.62 -11.84 7.98
N ALA A 112 -0.91 -12.84 8.53
CA ALA A 112 -1.51 -13.79 9.46
C ALA A 112 -1.88 -13.13 10.80
N LEU A 113 -0.99 -12.30 11.36
CA LEU A 113 -1.20 -11.65 12.64
C LEU A 113 -2.39 -10.68 12.58
N PHE A 114 -2.43 -9.80 11.57
CA PHE A 114 -3.51 -8.85 11.47
C PHE A 114 -4.84 -9.51 11.11
N TRP A 115 -4.83 -10.56 10.29
CA TRP A 115 -6.07 -11.32 10.09
C TRP A 115 -6.61 -11.92 11.39
N VAL A 116 -5.74 -12.48 12.25
CA VAL A 116 -6.15 -12.99 13.57
C VAL A 116 -6.64 -11.87 14.48
N LEU A 117 -5.96 -10.72 14.49
CA LEU A 117 -6.37 -9.56 15.29
C LEU A 117 -7.72 -9.00 14.85
N GLU A 118 -7.96 -8.92 13.56
CA GLU A 118 -9.26 -8.52 12.99
C GLU A 118 -10.37 -9.51 13.35
N PHE A 119 -10.08 -10.81 13.24
CA PHE A 119 -11.01 -11.85 13.67
C PHE A 119 -11.39 -11.70 15.16
N LEU A 120 -10.39 -11.58 16.02
CA LEU A 120 -10.61 -11.43 17.47
C LEU A 120 -11.31 -10.10 17.79
N SER A 121 -10.93 -9.02 17.14
CA SER A 121 -11.50 -7.68 17.37
C SER A 121 -12.98 -7.63 17.01
N GLY A 122 -13.36 -8.14 15.85
CA GLY A 122 -14.75 -8.20 15.43
C GLY A 122 -15.64 -9.04 16.36
N HIS A 123 -15.10 -10.16 16.89
CA HIS A 123 -15.87 -11.08 17.74
C HIS A 123 -15.88 -10.70 19.23
N LEU A 124 -14.76 -10.19 19.74
CA LEU A 124 -14.60 -9.92 21.19
C LEU A 124 -14.82 -8.44 21.56
N GLY A 125 -15.03 -7.57 20.57
CA GLY A 125 -15.21 -6.13 20.84
C GLY A 125 -13.95 -5.45 21.35
N MET A 126 -12.74 -5.92 20.94
CA MET A 126 -11.50 -5.26 21.27
C MET A 126 -11.47 -3.86 20.61
N PHE A 127 -10.77 -2.89 21.24
CA PHE A 127 -10.53 -1.56 20.67
C PHE A 127 -11.78 -0.70 20.38
N GLY A 128 -12.82 -0.84 21.16
CA GLY A 128 -13.93 0.13 21.19
C GLY A 128 -15.26 -0.37 20.66
N GLY A 129 -15.38 -1.62 20.25
CA GLY A 129 -16.65 -2.22 19.86
C GLY A 129 -16.52 -3.44 18.99
N THR A 130 -17.62 -4.17 18.84
CA THR A 130 -17.75 -5.26 17.87
C THR A 130 -18.15 -4.69 16.51
N TYR A 131 -17.74 -5.35 15.45
CA TYR A 131 -18.16 -5.05 14.09
C TYR A 131 -18.34 -6.33 13.29
N SER A 132 -19.09 -6.23 12.21
CA SER A 132 -19.36 -7.36 11.32
C SER A 132 -19.13 -6.96 9.87
N TYR A 133 -18.49 -7.82 9.12
CA TYR A 133 -18.30 -7.65 7.67
C TYR A 133 -19.57 -8.00 6.92
N THR A 134 -19.74 -7.39 5.75
CA THR A 134 -20.86 -7.62 4.84
C THR A 134 -20.39 -8.34 3.58
N ASP A 135 -21.33 -8.75 2.74
CA ASP A 135 -21.03 -9.34 1.42
C ASP A 135 -20.43 -8.33 0.42
N ALA A 136 -20.41 -7.04 0.76
CA ALA A 136 -19.74 -6.02 -0.05
C ALA A 136 -18.22 -6.11 0.04
N PHE A 137 -17.67 -6.74 1.09
CA PHE A 137 -16.25 -6.99 1.15
C PHE A 137 -15.86 -8.14 0.20
N PRO A 138 -14.92 -7.95 -0.74
CA PRO A 138 -14.61 -8.94 -1.75
C PRO A 138 -13.87 -10.15 -1.18
N GLY A 139 -14.26 -11.35 -1.63
CA GLY A 139 -13.54 -12.58 -1.37
C GLY A 139 -14.15 -13.50 -0.33
N PRO A 140 -13.53 -14.66 -0.11
CA PRO A 140 -13.99 -15.63 0.87
C PRO A 140 -13.75 -15.14 2.30
N SER A 141 -14.62 -15.53 3.21
CA SER A 141 -14.51 -15.28 4.64
C SER A 141 -14.39 -16.58 5.44
N VAL A 142 -13.70 -16.49 6.58
CA VAL A 142 -13.60 -17.57 7.57
C VAL A 142 -14.10 -17.01 8.90
N GLY A 143 -15.16 -17.64 9.44
CA GLY A 143 -15.82 -17.16 10.66
C GLY A 143 -16.34 -15.73 10.53
N GLY A 144 -16.81 -15.32 9.33
CA GLY A 144 -17.29 -13.95 9.07
C GLY A 144 -16.19 -12.91 8.82
N THR A 145 -14.92 -13.26 8.90
CA THR A 145 -13.79 -12.34 8.66
C THR A 145 -13.19 -12.61 7.27
N PRO A 146 -13.10 -11.62 6.37
CA PRO A 146 -12.55 -11.79 5.03
C PRO A 146 -11.08 -12.20 5.05
N VAL A 147 -10.72 -13.19 4.22
CA VAL A 147 -9.35 -13.72 4.18
C VAL A 147 -8.35 -12.69 3.65
N PHE A 148 -8.77 -11.81 2.73
CA PHE A 148 -7.90 -10.81 2.13
C PHE A 148 -7.52 -9.65 3.04
N LEU A 149 -8.17 -9.48 4.21
CA LEU A 149 -7.80 -8.45 5.19
C LEU A 149 -6.32 -8.50 5.59
N GLY A 150 -5.79 -9.70 5.79
CA GLY A 150 -4.36 -9.84 6.11
C GLY A 150 -3.45 -9.27 5.02
N LEU A 151 -3.77 -9.48 3.74
CA LEU A 151 -3.03 -8.91 2.62
C LEU A 151 -3.22 -7.40 2.51
N GLU A 152 -4.41 -6.88 2.85
CA GLU A 152 -4.69 -5.46 2.92
C GLU A 152 -3.81 -4.79 3.98
N HIS A 153 -3.75 -5.35 5.19
CA HIS A 153 -2.87 -4.87 6.26
C HIS A 153 -1.40 -4.91 5.85
N TYR A 154 -0.95 -5.95 5.15
CA TYR A 154 0.42 -6.01 4.66
C TYR A 154 0.71 -4.92 3.63
N ALA A 155 -0.11 -4.80 2.57
CA ALA A 155 0.18 -3.93 1.45
C ALA A 155 -0.14 -2.44 1.73
N TYR A 156 -1.30 -2.15 2.35
CA TYR A 156 -1.78 -0.78 2.47
C TYR A 156 -1.49 -0.14 3.82
N TYR A 157 -1.27 -0.93 4.87
CA TYR A 157 -0.96 -0.38 6.19
C TYR A 157 0.52 -0.55 6.54
N PHE A 158 1.00 -1.79 6.63
CA PHE A 158 2.36 -2.06 7.04
C PHE A 158 3.41 -1.55 6.04
N PHE A 159 3.33 -1.98 4.78
CA PHE A 159 4.37 -1.67 3.79
C PHE A 159 4.53 -0.16 3.58
N MET A 160 3.42 0.55 3.27
CA MET A 160 3.50 1.98 2.99
C MET A 160 3.99 2.78 4.19
N SER A 161 3.40 2.56 5.37
CA SER A 161 3.75 3.29 6.59
C SER A 161 5.19 3.04 7.02
N TYR A 162 5.64 1.80 6.93
CA TYR A 162 7.00 1.42 7.30
C TYR A 162 8.05 2.11 6.42
N PHE A 163 7.86 2.13 5.10
CA PHE A 163 8.79 2.81 4.20
C PHE A 163 8.74 4.32 4.34
N ILE A 164 7.56 4.91 4.46
CA ILE A 164 7.40 6.36 4.67
C ILE A 164 8.08 6.78 5.98
N ALA A 165 7.84 6.06 7.08
CA ALA A 165 8.48 6.36 8.36
C ALA A 165 10.01 6.22 8.30
N ASN A 166 10.54 5.18 7.66
CA ASN A 166 11.98 5.06 7.47
C ASN A 166 12.54 6.22 6.62
N LEU A 167 11.87 6.66 5.56
CA LEU A 167 12.29 7.83 4.78
C LEU A 167 12.31 9.11 5.63
N LEU A 168 11.30 9.32 6.46
CA LEU A 168 11.20 10.51 7.31
C LEU A 168 12.28 10.56 8.40
N VAL A 169 12.58 9.40 9.00
CA VAL A 169 13.51 9.29 10.14
C VAL A 169 14.95 9.11 9.66
N ASP A 170 15.17 8.18 8.74
CA ASP A 170 16.48 7.66 8.37
C ASP A 170 16.94 8.05 6.97
N GLY A 171 16.02 8.47 6.11
CA GLY A 171 16.25 8.56 4.68
C GLY A 171 16.23 7.20 4.01
N VAL A 172 16.83 7.09 2.81
CA VAL A 172 16.76 5.86 1.98
C VAL A 172 17.66 4.75 2.51
N ILE A 173 18.81 5.11 3.07
CA ILE A 173 19.80 4.17 3.62
C ILE A 173 19.80 4.28 5.14
N VAL A 174 19.58 3.13 5.79
CA VAL A 174 19.66 3.06 7.26
C VAL A 174 21.12 2.99 7.69
N SER A 175 21.63 4.07 8.26
CA SER A 175 22.95 4.07 8.92
C SER A 175 22.84 3.33 10.26
N SER A 176 23.84 2.49 10.56
CA SER A 176 23.93 1.74 11.83
C SER A 176 24.12 2.70 13.01
N PRO A 177 23.24 2.75 13.98
CA PRO A 177 23.31 3.71 15.07
C PRO A 177 23.73 3.08 16.39
N GLU A 178 24.33 3.89 17.24
CA GLU A 178 24.71 3.56 18.61
C GLU A 178 23.52 3.18 19.52
N SER A 179 22.28 3.55 19.17
CA SER A 179 21.07 3.25 19.94
C SER A 179 19.93 2.71 19.05
N TRP A 180 20.17 1.57 18.41
CA TRP A 180 19.24 0.92 17.48
C TRP A 180 17.79 0.75 18.00
N TRP A 181 17.63 0.43 19.30
CA TRP A 181 16.30 0.20 19.88
C TRP A 181 15.46 1.48 19.99
N LYS A 182 16.09 2.63 20.32
CA LYS A 182 15.40 3.93 20.37
C LYS A 182 14.90 4.33 18.99
N ARG A 183 15.73 4.11 17.99
CA ARG A 183 15.42 4.38 16.60
C ARG A 183 14.33 3.44 16.08
N ALA A 184 14.43 2.13 16.39
CA ALA A 184 13.40 1.17 16.07
C ALA A 184 12.05 1.57 16.68
N LEU A 185 12.03 1.96 17.94
CA LEU A 185 10.83 2.43 18.61
C LEU A 185 10.27 3.69 17.95
N PHE A 186 11.12 4.66 17.62
CA PHE A 186 10.69 5.90 16.99
C PHE A 186 10.14 5.67 15.58
N VAL A 187 10.83 4.89 14.74
CA VAL A 187 10.32 4.50 13.41
C VAL A 187 8.98 3.78 13.54
N SER A 188 8.85 2.85 14.49
CA SER A 188 7.63 2.10 14.70
C SER A 188 6.46 2.99 15.15
N PHE A 189 6.72 3.95 16.01
CA PHE A 189 5.72 4.93 16.44
C PHE A 189 5.28 5.84 15.29
N ILE A 190 6.21 6.37 14.49
CA ILE A 190 5.89 7.17 13.30
C ILE A 190 5.13 6.32 12.27
N SER A 191 5.55 5.07 12.03
CA SER A 191 4.81 4.15 11.16
C SER A 191 3.38 3.94 11.64
N SER A 192 3.18 3.69 12.94
CA SER A 192 1.83 3.47 13.48
C SER A 192 0.96 4.73 13.44
N ALA A 193 1.55 5.92 13.59
CA ALA A 193 0.83 7.18 13.40
C ALA A 193 0.38 7.35 11.93
N ILE A 194 1.21 6.94 10.97
CA ILE A 194 0.83 6.92 9.54
C ILE A 194 -0.26 5.88 9.28
N VAL A 195 -0.15 4.68 9.86
CA VAL A 195 -1.20 3.65 9.79
C VAL A 195 -2.53 4.19 10.34
N MET A 196 -2.52 4.79 11.52
CA MET A 196 -3.73 5.42 12.07
C MET A 196 -4.29 6.48 11.11
N GLY A 197 -3.42 7.27 10.48
CA GLY A 197 -3.83 8.26 9.49
C GLY A 197 -4.50 7.65 8.26
N ILE A 198 -4.00 6.50 7.79
CA ILE A 198 -4.63 5.72 6.71
C ILE A 198 -6.00 5.23 7.16
N ASP A 199 -6.09 4.67 8.36
CA ASP A 199 -7.30 4.10 8.92
C ASP A 199 -8.37 5.16 9.18
N MET A 200 -7.98 6.36 9.63
CA MET A 200 -8.89 7.52 9.76
C MET A 200 -9.54 7.92 8.43
N MET A 201 -8.94 7.57 7.30
CA MET A 201 -9.54 7.77 5.98
C MET A 201 -10.27 6.52 5.48
N ALA A 202 -9.67 5.35 5.68
CA ALA A 202 -10.19 4.07 5.18
C ALA A 202 -11.50 3.68 5.85
N ASP A 203 -11.55 3.64 7.17
CA ASP A 203 -12.73 3.21 7.92
C ASP A 203 -14.01 4.00 7.56
N PRO A 204 -14.01 5.35 7.57
CA PRO A 204 -15.18 6.11 7.14
C PRO A 204 -15.66 5.75 5.73
N VAL A 205 -14.74 5.56 4.79
CA VAL A 205 -15.08 5.20 3.41
C VAL A 205 -15.64 3.79 3.33
N GLN A 206 -15.00 2.84 3.99
CA GLN A 206 -15.42 1.45 3.97
C GLN A 206 -16.78 1.24 4.65
N VAL A 207 -17.02 1.94 5.75
CA VAL A 207 -18.29 1.85 6.51
C VAL A 207 -19.41 2.61 5.80
N ASN A 208 -19.17 3.86 5.38
CA ASN A 208 -20.26 4.73 4.93
C ASN A 208 -20.46 4.75 3.40
N ALA A 209 -19.37 4.67 2.62
CA ALA A 209 -19.47 4.67 1.16
C ALA A 209 -19.55 3.27 0.58
N PHE A 210 -18.68 2.34 0.99
CA PHE A 210 -18.62 0.99 0.43
C PHE A 210 -19.42 -0.05 1.22
N GLN A 211 -19.85 0.30 2.46
CA GLN A 211 -20.68 -0.56 3.33
C GLN A 211 -20.07 -1.97 3.55
N GLN A 212 -18.75 -2.05 3.66
CA GLN A 212 -18.03 -3.33 3.76
C GLN A 212 -18.08 -3.92 5.17
N TRP A 213 -18.29 -3.09 6.19
CA TRP A 213 -18.58 -3.54 7.55
C TRP A 213 -19.42 -2.51 8.33
N HIS A 214 -19.96 -2.94 9.44
CA HIS A 214 -20.75 -2.11 10.35
C HIS A 214 -20.27 -2.26 11.79
N TRP A 215 -20.09 -1.13 12.47
CA TRP A 215 -19.78 -1.09 13.89
C TRP A 215 -21.07 -1.23 14.71
N ALA A 216 -21.03 -2.06 15.78
CA ALA A 216 -22.10 -2.14 16.75
C ALA A 216 -21.96 -0.98 17.75
N GLY A 217 -22.52 0.14 17.42
CA GLY A 217 -22.46 1.36 18.24
C GLY A 217 -22.09 2.58 17.41
N GLY A 218 -22.57 3.74 17.83
CA GLY A 218 -22.29 5.00 17.14
C GLY A 218 -21.12 5.74 17.79
N SER A 219 -20.42 6.53 16.97
CA SER A 219 -19.39 7.46 17.41
C SER A 219 -19.47 8.75 16.60
N PRO A 220 -19.07 9.90 17.18
CA PRO A 220 -19.08 11.17 16.44
C PRO A 220 -18.22 11.21 15.20
N TYR A 221 -17.16 10.39 15.13
CA TYR A 221 -16.29 10.32 13.95
C TYR A 221 -16.82 9.26 12.97
N PHE A 222 -17.70 9.64 12.07
CA PHE A 222 -18.27 8.79 11.01
C PHE A 222 -18.83 7.43 11.47
N GLY A 223 -19.22 7.32 12.75
CA GLY A 223 -19.69 6.09 13.35
C GLY A 223 -18.59 5.16 13.88
N ILE A 224 -17.30 5.49 13.69
CA ILE A 224 -16.17 4.64 14.09
C ILE A 224 -15.71 4.97 15.51
N PRO A 225 -15.60 3.97 16.41
CA PRO A 225 -15.14 4.18 17.79
C PRO A 225 -13.72 4.72 17.87
N TYR A 226 -13.46 5.72 18.71
CA TYR A 226 -12.10 6.24 18.90
C TYR A 226 -11.11 5.19 19.42
N GLY A 227 -11.60 4.18 20.15
CA GLY A 227 -10.81 3.06 20.62
C GLY A 227 -10.13 2.29 19.47
N ASN A 228 -10.75 2.25 18.28
CA ASN A 228 -10.13 1.65 17.08
C ASN A 228 -8.80 2.32 16.77
N TYR A 229 -8.77 3.64 16.65
CA TYR A 229 -7.55 4.39 16.31
C TYR A 229 -6.46 4.31 17.37
N VAL A 230 -6.84 4.30 18.66
CA VAL A 230 -5.90 4.07 19.76
C VAL A 230 -5.32 2.65 19.66
N GLY A 231 -6.17 1.67 19.38
CA GLY A 231 -5.76 0.29 19.15
C GLY A 231 -4.73 0.15 18.01
N TYR A 232 -4.98 0.81 16.90
CA TYR A 232 -4.04 0.82 15.76
C TYR A 232 -2.67 1.36 16.16
N ILE A 233 -2.58 2.51 16.86
CA ILE A 233 -1.29 3.04 17.33
C ILE A 233 -0.57 2.03 18.21
N LEU A 234 -1.24 1.46 19.20
CA LEU A 234 -0.63 0.56 20.17
C LEU A 234 -0.15 -0.73 19.51
N ILE A 235 -1.04 -1.40 18.76
CA ILE A 235 -0.73 -2.68 18.13
C ILE A 235 0.36 -2.52 17.06
N TYR A 236 0.18 -1.55 16.15
CA TYR A 236 1.16 -1.34 15.10
C TYR A 236 2.53 -0.90 15.66
N THR A 237 2.57 -0.06 16.70
CA THR A 237 3.86 0.27 17.33
C THR A 237 4.56 -0.97 17.86
N PHE A 238 3.83 -1.86 18.53
CA PHE A 238 4.40 -3.11 19.05
C PHE A 238 4.84 -4.06 17.93
N VAL A 239 3.98 -4.30 16.96
CA VAL A 239 4.24 -5.22 15.84
C VAL A 239 5.40 -4.73 14.98
N LEU A 240 5.41 -3.44 14.65
CA LEU A 240 6.48 -2.82 13.86
C LEU A 240 7.80 -2.79 14.61
N PHE A 241 7.78 -2.57 15.92
CA PHE A 241 8.97 -2.67 16.75
C PHE A 241 9.55 -4.07 16.75
N ALA A 242 8.70 -5.09 16.94
CA ALA A 242 9.11 -6.49 16.87
C ALA A 242 9.64 -6.85 15.46
N PHE A 243 8.97 -6.41 14.40
CA PHE A 243 9.42 -6.62 13.03
C PHE A 243 10.78 -5.93 12.78
N LYS A 244 10.94 -4.69 13.20
CA LYS A 244 12.21 -3.94 13.05
C LYS A 244 13.35 -4.62 13.83
N TYR A 245 13.05 -5.17 14.99
CA TYR A 245 14.00 -5.96 15.75
C TYR A 245 14.46 -7.21 14.99
N LEU A 246 13.50 -7.95 14.40
CA LEU A 246 13.80 -9.13 13.57
C LEU A 246 14.60 -8.75 12.32
N GLU A 247 14.23 -7.67 11.63
CA GLU A 247 14.94 -7.15 10.46
C GLU A 247 16.41 -6.87 10.78
N LEU A 248 16.69 -6.19 11.90
CA LEU A 248 18.05 -5.90 12.34
C LEU A 248 18.82 -7.17 12.72
N ARG A 249 18.12 -8.16 13.27
CA ARG A 249 18.72 -9.45 13.66
C ARG A 249 19.15 -10.29 12.46
N PHE A 250 18.35 -10.30 11.40
CA PHE A 250 18.59 -11.11 10.20
C PHE A 250 19.43 -10.43 9.13
N HIS A 251 20.05 -9.32 9.43
CA HIS A 251 20.90 -8.52 8.53
C HIS A 251 20.23 -8.34 7.15
N ALA A 252 19.66 -7.19 6.91
CA ALA A 252 19.22 -6.83 5.57
C ALA A 252 20.43 -7.00 4.63
N GLN A 253 20.34 -7.89 3.65
CA GLN A 253 21.32 -7.89 2.58
C GLN A 253 21.21 -6.54 1.91
N GLU A 254 22.30 -5.77 1.93
CA GLU A 254 22.38 -4.53 1.17
C GLU A 254 22.14 -4.88 -0.29
N MET A 255 20.95 -4.62 -0.76
CA MET A 255 20.59 -4.82 -2.14
C MET A 255 20.89 -3.51 -2.87
N GLY A 256 22.05 -3.44 -3.47
CA GLY A 256 22.45 -2.47 -4.48
C GLY A 256 22.07 -0.99 -4.28
N THR A 257 22.52 -0.14 -5.17
CA THR A 257 22.16 1.29 -5.20
C THR A 257 20.64 1.43 -5.36
N PRO A 258 19.95 2.22 -4.51
CA PRO A 258 18.53 2.44 -4.64
C PRO A 258 18.16 2.95 -6.04
N VAL A 259 17.17 2.31 -6.66
CA VAL A 259 16.61 2.73 -7.95
C VAL A 259 15.35 3.54 -7.68
N LEU A 260 15.28 4.74 -8.25
CA LEU A 260 14.18 5.68 -8.01
C LEU A 260 12.82 5.04 -8.29
N ALA A 261 12.69 4.30 -9.37
CA ALA A 261 11.44 3.67 -9.78
C ALA A 261 10.84 2.76 -8.69
N ILE A 262 11.68 1.90 -8.05
CA ILE A 262 11.19 1.01 -6.99
C ILE A 262 11.05 1.75 -5.65
N ALA A 263 11.87 2.78 -5.41
CA ALA A 263 11.78 3.58 -4.18
C ALA A 263 10.53 4.47 -4.13
N CYS A 264 9.96 4.81 -5.29
CA CYS A 264 8.70 5.56 -5.37
C CYS A 264 7.47 4.69 -5.07
N VAL A 265 7.54 3.35 -5.17
CA VAL A 265 6.38 2.45 -5.03
C VAL A 265 5.55 2.71 -3.77
N PRO A 266 6.11 2.76 -2.55
CA PRO A 266 5.31 2.99 -1.34
C PRO A 266 4.63 4.35 -1.34
N LEU A 267 5.28 5.37 -1.90
CA LEU A 267 4.73 6.74 -1.96
C LEU A 267 3.62 6.85 -2.99
N ILE A 268 3.77 6.22 -4.15
CA ILE A 268 2.73 6.15 -5.17
C ILE A 268 1.50 5.42 -4.63
N MET A 269 1.69 4.27 -3.98
CA MET A 269 0.59 3.53 -3.36
C MET A 269 -0.15 4.37 -2.31
N HIS A 270 0.60 5.01 -1.42
CA HIS A 270 0.02 5.84 -0.35
C HIS A 270 -0.75 7.05 -0.91
N PHE A 271 -0.17 7.74 -1.89
CA PHE A 271 -0.82 8.86 -2.55
C PHE A 271 -2.08 8.43 -3.33
N SER A 272 -2.02 7.29 -4.02
CA SER A 272 -3.18 6.74 -4.71
C SER A 272 -4.33 6.41 -3.76
N ARG A 273 -4.02 5.83 -2.58
CA ARG A 273 -5.04 5.56 -1.55
C ARG A 273 -5.61 6.86 -0.97
N PHE A 274 -4.79 7.88 -0.77
CA PHE A 274 -5.30 9.20 -0.39
C PHE A 274 -6.31 9.73 -1.42
N LEU A 275 -5.99 9.67 -2.71
CA LEU A 275 -6.88 10.13 -3.78
C LEU A 275 -8.20 9.33 -3.81
N GLU A 276 -8.12 8.00 -3.67
CA GLU A 276 -9.30 7.14 -3.61
C GLU A 276 -10.25 7.56 -2.48
N TYR A 277 -9.73 7.73 -1.28
CA TYR A 277 -10.54 8.12 -0.13
C TYR A 277 -11.05 9.57 -0.20
N ALA A 278 -10.20 10.49 -0.68
CA ALA A 278 -10.58 11.89 -0.85
C ALA A 278 -11.60 12.11 -1.96
N SER A 279 -11.74 11.17 -2.91
CA SER A 279 -12.73 11.21 -3.97
C SER A 279 -14.15 10.85 -3.51
N THR A 280 -14.31 10.36 -2.28
CA THR A 280 -15.62 10.02 -1.73
C THR A 280 -16.35 11.26 -1.24
N GLU A 281 -17.69 11.27 -1.37
CA GLU A 281 -18.55 12.40 -0.96
C GLU A 281 -18.78 12.44 0.56
N LEU A 282 -17.72 12.21 1.36
CA LEU A 282 -17.80 12.30 2.82
C LEU A 282 -17.29 13.67 3.31
N PRO A 283 -18.18 14.56 3.81
CA PRO A 283 -17.80 15.91 4.21
C PRO A 283 -16.71 15.92 5.28
N GLY A 284 -15.70 16.74 5.05
CA GLY A 284 -14.58 16.92 5.99
C GLY A 284 -13.51 15.83 5.96
N LEU A 285 -13.77 14.67 5.37
CA LEU A 285 -12.81 13.57 5.32
C LEU A 285 -11.54 13.95 4.55
N THR A 286 -11.67 14.64 3.43
CA THR A 286 -10.52 15.14 2.63
C THR A 286 -9.59 16.03 3.45
N ILE A 287 -10.14 16.87 4.34
CA ILE A 287 -9.32 17.72 5.23
C ILE A 287 -8.50 16.85 6.19
N VAL A 288 -9.11 15.84 6.78
CA VAL A 288 -8.39 14.88 7.63
C VAL A 288 -7.26 14.25 6.84
N GLY A 289 -7.54 13.74 5.64
CA GLY A 289 -6.56 13.10 4.76
C GLY A 289 -5.40 14.01 4.35
N CYS A 290 -5.63 15.31 4.17
CA CYS A 290 -4.55 16.26 3.88
C CYS A 290 -3.48 16.28 4.98
N PHE A 291 -3.88 16.17 6.25
CA PHE A 291 -2.95 16.17 7.38
C PHE A 291 -2.41 14.78 7.71
N THR A 292 -3.23 13.75 7.60
CA THR A 292 -2.87 12.40 8.08
C THR A 292 -2.20 11.53 7.01
N MET A 293 -2.51 11.74 5.73
CA MET A 293 -1.94 10.98 4.61
C MET A 293 -1.09 11.85 3.67
N LEU A 294 -1.65 12.95 3.16
CA LEU A 294 -0.96 13.74 2.14
C LEU A 294 0.32 14.41 2.67
N LEU A 295 0.26 15.04 3.84
CA LEU A 295 1.42 15.73 4.43
C LEU A 295 2.60 14.78 4.69
N PRO A 296 2.46 13.62 5.37
CA PRO A 296 3.55 12.66 5.49
C PRO A 296 4.10 12.18 4.15
N CYS A 297 3.23 11.99 3.15
CA CYS A 297 3.63 11.60 1.81
C CYS A 297 4.50 12.67 1.13
N ILE A 298 4.11 13.95 1.17
CA ILE A 298 4.88 15.06 0.61
C ILE A 298 6.26 15.17 1.28
N LEU A 299 6.31 15.09 2.60
CA LEU A 299 7.57 15.13 3.35
C LEU A 299 8.49 13.96 2.99
N ALA A 300 7.93 12.76 2.80
CA ALA A 300 8.69 11.60 2.38
C ALA A 300 9.19 11.72 0.92
N TRP A 301 8.39 12.30 0.01
CA TRP A 301 8.83 12.63 -1.35
C TRP A 301 10.01 13.60 -1.34
N ASP A 302 9.95 14.67 -0.54
CA ASP A 302 11.06 15.62 -0.43
C ASP A 302 12.35 14.92 0.05
N ARG A 303 12.25 14.06 1.05
CA ARG A 303 13.38 13.25 1.55
C ARG A 303 13.95 12.33 0.47
N LEU A 304 13.09 11.65 -0.29
CA LEU A 304 13.50 10.77 -1.37
C LEU A 304 14.23 11.54 -2.48
N PHE A 305 13.66 12.65 -2.95
CA PHE A 305 14.31 13.48 -3.97
C PHE A 305 15.59 14.14 -3.48
N ALA A 306 15.66 14.57 -2.21
CA ALA A 306 16.89 15.10 -1.62
C ALA A 306 18.01 14.05 -1.60
N TYR A 307 17.68 12.77 -1.40
CA TYR A 307 18.65 11.68 -1.48
C TYR A 307 19.16 11.51 -2.92
N PHE A 308 18.27 11.40 -3.92
CA PHE A 308 18.68 11.17 -5.30
C PHE A 308 19.43 12.35 -5.93
N ARG A 309 19.13 13.59 -5.51
CA ARG A 309 19.89 14.80 -5.94
C ARG A 309 21.33 14.82 -5.45
N LYS A 310 21.67 14.10 -4.38
CA LYS A 310 23.03 14.00 -3.83
C LYS A 310 23.86 12.89 -4.45
N LEU A 311 23.24 11.98 -5.21
CA LEU A 311 23.98 10.96 -5.93
C LEU A 311 24.73 11.61 -7.11
N PRO A 312 25.99 11.18 -7.39
CA PRO A 312 26.68 11.62 -8.59
C PRO A 312 25.85 11.22 -9.84
N PRO A 313 25.88 12.05 -10.90
CA PRO A 313 25.23 11.65 -12.16
C PRO A 313 25.81 10.30 -12.59
N VAL A 314 24.92 9.42 -13.02
CA VAL A 314 25.33 8.13 -13.59
C VAL A 314 26.13 8.43 -14.87
N ALA A 315 27.42 8.10 -14.85
CA ALA A 315 28.32 8.35 -15.98
C ALA A 315 28.03 7.39 -17.13
#